data_8dd9bdeb5eb536bcceccc4449d961689
#
_entry.id   8dd9bdeb5eb536bcceccc4449d961689
#
_cell.length_a   1.000
_cell.length_b   1.000
_cell.length_c   1.000
_cell.angle_alpha   90.00
_cell.angle_beta   90.00
_cell.angle_gamma   90.00
#
_symmetry.space_group_name_H-M   'P 1'
#
loop_
_entity.id
_entity.type
_entity.pdbx_description
1 polymer ?
#
loop_
_entity_poly.entity_id
_entity_poly.type
_entity_poly.pdbx_seq_one_letter_code
_entity_poly.pdbx_strand_id
1 'polypeptide(L)'
;KHLFPEKEADREHIGAITNGVHTPTWMGPEMGAMLRRHLGDDFERRLLDPGFADEVLAIPDADVWDAHNAQKARLVRLVRERVLHQLARHGRSPEDLRRVQTLLAPDTLTLGFARRFATYKRADLIFRDLARLKGLLTSSTRPVQIVFAGKAHPADKPGQDVLRRIFETSMSADLWGHVVLLENYDMGVARFLV
;
A
#
# COMPACT_ATOMS: atom_id res chain seq x y z
N LYS A 1 21.70 -11.48 23.97
CA LYS A 1 22.27 -12.35 25.05
C LYS A 1 23.79 -12.26 25.13
N HIS A 2 24.54 -12.11 24.03
CA HIS A 2 26.02 -12.13 24.07
C HIS A 2 26.68 -10.80 24.47
N LEU A 3 25.97 -9.66 24.38
CA LEU A 3 26.49 -8.35 24.74
C LEU A 3 26.35 -8.03 26.25
N PHE A 4 25.40 -8.65 26.94
CA PHE A 4 25.11 -8.44 28.35
C PHE A 4 24.75 -9.76 29.03
N PRO A 5 25.73 -10.68 29.20
CA PRO A 5 25.45 -12.04 29.67
C PRO A 5 25.01 -12.14 31.14
N GLU A 6 25.26 -11.10 31.94
CA GLU A 6 25.15 -11.16 33.40
C GLU A 6 23.77 -10.73 33.92
N LYS A 7 22.83 -10.34 33.05
CA LYS A 7 21.64 -9.60 33.49
C LYS A 7 20.34 -10.01 32.85
N GLU A 8 19.94 -11.26 33.03
CA GLU A 8 18.56 -11.66 32.69
C GLU A 8 17.48 -11.01 33.59
N ALA A 9 17.87 -10.51 34.76
CA ALA A 9 16.93 -9.92 35.74
C ALA A 9 16.77 -8.39 35.61
N ASP A 10 17.68 -7.70 34.91
CA ASP A 10 17.72 -6.24 34.88
C ASP A 10 17.43 -5.71 33.48
N ARG A 11 16.15 -5.63 33.15
CA ARG A 11 15.66 -5.11 31.86
C ARG A 11 15.85 -3.58 31.69
N GLU A 12 16.36 -2.89 32.70
CA GLU A 12 16.43 -1.42 32.74
C GLU A 12 17.65 -0.83 32.00
N HIS A 13 18.63 -1.65 31.55
CA HIS A 13 19.87 -1.13 30.96
C HIS A 13 19.81 -0.90 29.45
N ILE A 14 18.84 -1.43 28.74
CA ILE A 14 18.66 -1.20 27.30
C ILE A 14 17.28 -0.63 27.08
N GLY A 15 17.22 0.69 26.88
CA GLY A 15 16.01 1.37 26.45
C GLY A 15 15.70 1.10 24.98
N ALA A 16 14.43 1.10 24.63
CA ALA A 16 13.98 1.05 23.24
C ALA A 16 13.32 2.38 22.88
N ILE A 17 13.76 2.97 21.77
CA ILE A 17 13.10 4.13 21.16
C ILE A 17 12.52 3.68 19.84
N THR A 18 11.19 3.68 19.74
CA THR A 18 10.50 3.36 18.50
C THR A 18 10.48 4.54 17.55
N ASN A 19 10.38 4.27 16.25
CA ASN A 19 10.20 5.33 15.26
C ASN A 19 8.85 6.02 15.45
N GLY A 20 8.84 7.34 15.31
CA GLY A 20 7.62 8.12 15.22
C GLY A 20 7.06 8.16 13.80
N VAL A 21 5.79 8.50 13.69
CA VAL A 21 5.11 8.77 12.42
C VAL A 21 4.67 10.23 12.42
N HIS A 22 5.07 10.98 11.40
CA HIS A 22 4.60 12.36 11.21
C HIS A 22 3.28 12.32 10.42
N THR A 23 2.16 12.27 11.14
CA THR A 23 0.81 12.12 10.58
C THR A 23 0.49 13.06 9.42
N PRO A 24 0.79 14.39 9.48
CA PRO A 24 0.47 15.29 8.37
C PRO A 24 1.17 14.96 7.05
N THR A 25 2.36 14.33 7.11
CA THR A 25 3.08 13.92 5.89
C THR A 25 2.38 12.78 5.16
N TRP A 26 1.70 11.91 5.90
CA TRP A 26 1.12 10.68 5.37
C TRP A 26 -0.39 10.74 5.18
N MET A 27 -1.02 11.76 5.73
CA MET A 27 -2.46 11.97 5.60
C MET A 27 -2.81 12.48 4.20
N GLY A 28 -3.72 11.79 3.54
CA GLY A 28 -4.24 12.23 2.24
C GLY A 28 -5.11 13.50 2.37
N PRO A 29 -5.16 14.34 1.32
CA PRO A 29 -5.87 15.62 1.39
C PRO A 29 -7.37 15.47 1.66
N GLU A 30 -8.01 14.42 1.16
CA GLU A 30 -9.44 14.18 1.37
C GLU A 30 -9.72 13.80 2.83
N MET A 31 -8.89 12.95 3.42
CA MET A 31 -8.96 12.60 4.84
C MET A 31 -8.68 13.84 5.71
N GLY A 32 -7.64 14.61 5.38
CA GLY A 32 -7.33 15.85 6.09
C GLY A 32 -8.48 16.88 6.03
N ALA A 33 -9.13 17.03 4.88
CA ALA A 33 -10.27 17.92 4.75
C ALA A 33 -11.49 17.45 5.57
N MET A 34 -11.74 16.16 5.58
CA MET A 34 -12.80 15.55 6.40
C MET A 34 -12.52 15.75 7.90
N LEU A 35 -11.28 15.48 8.35
CA LEU A 35 -10.90 15.68 9.74
C LEU A 35 -11.01 17.15 10.17
N ARG A 36 -10.58 18.11 9.35
CA ARG A 36 -10.75 19.55 9.66
C ARG A 36 -12.23 19.94 9.81
N ARG A 37 -13.10 19.40 8.98
CA ARG A 37 -14.53 19.69 9.05
C ARG A 37 -15.16 19.23 10.36
N HIS A 38 -14.71 18.09 10.90
CA HIS A 38 -15.29 17.51 12.12
C HIS A 38 -14.55 17.92 13.41
N LEU A 39 -13.24 18.13 13.34
CA LEU A 39 -12.38 18.32 14.51
C LEU A 39 -11.80 19.76 14.63
N GLY A 40 -12.02 20.60 13.59
CA GLY A 40 -11.45 21.95 13.54
C GLY A 40 -10.09 22.02 12.84
N ASP A 41 -9.68 23.24 12.49
CA ASP A 41 -8.45 23.48 11.72
C ASP A 41 -7.17 23.17 12.52
N ASP A 42 -7.26 23.15 13.83
CA ASP A 42 -6.15 22.91 14.75
C ASP A 42 -5.97 21.44 15.18
N PHE A 43 -6.76 20.53 14.62
CA PHE A 43 -6.76 19.11 15.04
C PHE A 43 -5.35 18.48 15.02
N GLU A 44 -4.49 18.89 14.10
CA GLU A 44 -3.11 18.38 14.01
C GLU A 44 -2.26 18.70 15.25
N ARG A 45 -2.60 19.75 16.01
CA ARG A 45 -1.94 20.11 17.26
C ARG A 45 -2.48 19.30 18.46
N ARG A 46 -3.66 18.73 18.30
CA ARG A 46 -4.41 18.02 19.33
C ARG A 46 -4.27 16.51 19.30
N LEU A 47 -3.44 15.96 18.40
CA LEU A 47 -3.27 14.52 18.19
C LEU A 47 -2.89 13.74 19.46
N LEU A 48 -2.29 14.40 20.43
CA LEU A 48 -1.88 13.79 21.72
C LEU A 48 -2.77 14.21 22.89
N ASP A 49 -3.83 14.98 22.66
CA ASP A 49 -4.71 15.43 23.71
C ASP A 49 -5.55 14.25 24.27
N PRO A 50 -5.77 14.20 25.58
CA PRO A 50 -6.71 13.25 26.15
C PRO A 50 -8.11 13.40 25.53
N GLY A 51 -8.72 12.31 25.14
CA GLY A 51 -10.06 12.31 24.52
C GLY A 51 -10.10 12.59 23.02
N PHE A 52 -8.98 13.00 22.39
CA PHE A 52 -8.95 13.22 20.93
C PHE A 52 -9.37 11.96 20.13
N ALA A 53 -8.96 10.79 20.59
CA ALA A 53 -9.36 9.54 19.96
C ALA A 53 -10.88 9.33 19.97
N ASP A 54 -11.57 9.73 21.04
CA ASP A 54 -13.02 9.63 21.16
C ASP A 54 -13.74 10.58 20.20
N GLU A 55 -13.18 11.79 20.01
CA GLU A 55 -13.70 12.74 19.00
C GLU A 55 -13.55 12.16 17.58
N VAL A 56 -12.44 11.52 17.27
CA VAL A 56 -12.23 10.83 15.97
C VAL A 56 -13.23 9.69 15.79
N LEU A 57 -13.46 8.90 16.83
CA LEU A 57 -14.43 7.78 16.79
C LEU A 57 -15.89 8.25 16.68
N ALA A 58 -16.19 9.49 17.02
CA ALA A 58 -17.50 10.07 16.87
C ALA A 58 -17.82 10.57 15.44
N ILE A 59 -16.83 10.59 14.54
CA ILE A 59 -17.04 10.97 13.14
C ILE A 59 -17.93 9.92 12.46
N PRO A 60 -18.98 10.33 11.70
CA PRO A 60 -19.82 9.39 10.98
C PRO A 60 -19.03 8.48 10.01
N ASP A 61 -19.28 7.18 10.07
CA ASP A 61 -18.63 6.19 9.21
C ASP A 61 -18.75 6.54 7.71
N ALA A 62 -19.89 7.11 7.30
CA ALA A 62 -20.13 7.53 5.93
C ALA A 62 -19.11 8.58 5.46
N ASP A 63 -18.80 9.59 6.29
CA ASP A 63 -17.85 10.64 5.96
C ASP A 63 -16.41 10.10 5.84
N VAL A 64 -16.03 9.18 6.75
CA VAL A 64 -14.76 8.47 6.70
C VAL A 64 -14.66 7.64 5.42
N TRP A 65 -15.74 6.92 5.08
CA TRP A 65 -15.80 6.08 3.89
C TRP A 65 -15.74 6.87 2.60
N ASP A 66 -16.42 8.01 2.54
CA ASP A 66 -16.37 8.90 1.37
C ASP A 66 -14.96 9.47 1.15
N ALA A 67 -14.30 9.94 2.21
CA ALA A 67 -12.92 10.41 2.14
C ALA A 67 -11.97 9.28 1.69
N HIS A 68 -12.11 8.07 2.24
CA HIS A 68 -11.33 6.90 1.83
C HIS A 68 -11.55 6.55 0.36
N ASN A 69 -12.79 6.52 -0.12
CA ASN A 69 -13.10 6.21 -1.51
C ASN A 69 -12.54 7.27 -2.48
N ALA A 70 -12.57 8.54 -2.11
CA ALA A 70 -11.97 9.60 -2.90
C ALA A 70 -10.44 9.43 -3.00
N GLN A 71 -9.75 9.09 -1.90
CA GLN A 71 -8.33 8.76 -1.91
C GLN A 71 -8.03 7.51 -2.75
N LYS A 72 -8.83 6.46 -2.63
CA LYS A 72 -8.68 5.24 -3.43
C LYS A 72 -8.85 5.53 -4.93
N ALA A 73 -9.82 6.36 -5.31
CA ALA A 73 -9.98 6.78 -6.70
C ALA A 73 -8.74 7.54 -7.24
N ARG A 74 -8.10 8.36 -6.41
CA ARG A 74 -6.83 9.00 -6.75
C ARG A 74 -5.70 7.99 -6.91
N LEU A 75 -5.61 7.00 -6.01
CA LEU A 75 -4.64 5.91 -6.13
C LEU A 75 -4.82 5.16 -7.45
N VAL A 76 -6.04 4.80 -7.82
CA VAL A 76 -6.32 4.09 -9.09
C VAL A 76 -5.86 4.92 -10.30
N ARG A 77 -6.12 6.22 -10.31
CA ARG A 77 -5.61 7.12 -11.38
C ARG A 77 -4.09 7.13 -11.45
N LEU A 78 -3.41 7.30 -10.31
CA LEU A 78 -1.94 7.25 -10.25
C LEU A 78 -1.39 5.92 -10.76
N VAL A 79 -1.99 4.79 -10.34
CA VAL A 79 -1.57 3.45 -10.78
C VAL A 79 -1.67 3.33 -12.29
N ARG A 80 -2.80 3.74 -12.88
CA ARG A 80 -3.00 3.71 -14.34
C ARG A 80 -1.96 4.55 -15.08
N GLU A 81 -1.72 5.77 -14.63
CA GLU A 81 -0.70 6.65 -15.21
C GLU A 81 0.71 6.03 -15.13
N ARG A 82 1.11 5.55 -13.95
CA ARG A 82 2.42 4.93 -13.74
C ARG A 82 2.61 3.66 -14.57
N VAL A 83 1.59 2.79 -14.63
CA VAL A 83 1.64 1.56 -15.44
C VAL A 83 1.67 1.88 -16.93
N LEU A 84 0.94 2.89 -17.39
CA LEU A 84 1.00 3.33 -18.79
C LEU A 84 2.44 3.71 -19.18
N HIS A 85 3.08 4.57 -18.37
CA HIS A 85 4.47 4.95 -18.60
C HIS A 85 5.44 3.77 -18.48
N GLN A 86 5.21 2.85 -17.54
CA GLN A 86 6.01 1.64 -17.35
C GLN A 86 5.96 0.74 -18.58
N LEU A 87 4.76 0.44 -19.08
CA LEU A 87 4.56 -0.40 -20.26
C LEU A 87 5.10 0.27 -21.54
N ALA A 88 4.95 1.59 -21.67
CA ALA A 88 5.52 2.33 -22.80
C ALA A 88 7.05 2.25 -22.81
N ARG A 89 7.72 2.41 -21.64
CA ARG A 89 9.19 2.21 -21.52
C ARG A 89 9.63 0.79 -21.86
N HIS A 90 8.78 -0.20 -21.58
CA HIS A 90 9.06 -1.60 -21.92
C HIS A 90 8.72 -1.96 -23.37
N GLY A 91 8.34 -0.99 -24.20
CA GLY A 91 8.03 -1.21 -25.62
C GLY A 91 6.79 -2.08 -25.86
N ARG A 92 5.81 -2.06 -24.92
CA ARG A 92 4.57 -2.82 -25.06
C ARG A 92 3.69 -2.28 -26.18
N SER A 93 2.82 -3.14 -26.70
CA SER A 93 1.96 -2.81 -27.83
C SER A 93 0.97 -1.68 -27.51
N PRO A 94 0.50 -0.94 -28.54
CA PRO A 94 -0.57 0.05 -28.35
C PRO A 94 -1.86 -0.54 -27.75
N GLU A 95 -2.12 -1.82 -27.97
CA GLU A 95 -3.24 -2.54 -27.37
C GLU A 95 -3.05 -2.71 -25.85
N ASP A 96 -1.87 -3.15 -25.41
CA ASP A 96 -1.53 -3.24 -23.99
C ASP A 96 -1.67 -1.88 -23.30
N LEU A 97 -1.22 -0.80 -23.95
CA LEU A 97 -1.33 0.56 -23.41
C LEU A 97 -2.81 0.99 -23.27
N ARG A 98 -3.68 0.64 -24.22
CA ARG A 98 -5.12 0.95 -24.09
C ARG A 98 -5.78 0.19 -22.95
N ARG A 99 -5.40 -1.07 -22.71
CA ARG A 99 -5.93 -1.90 -21.62
C ARG A 99 -5.64 -1.33 -20.23
N VAL A 100 -4.61 -0.49 -20.08
CA VAL A 100 -4.28 0.15 -18.81
C VAL A 100 -5.43 1.02 -18.26
N GLN A 101 -6.27 1.57 -19.12
CA GLN A 101 -7.40 2.41 -18.69
C GLN A 101 -8.45 1.65 -17.87
N THR A 102 -8.49 0.31 -17.99
CA THR A 102 -9.40 -0.56 -17.24
C THR A 102 -8.74 -1.24 -16.04
N LEU A 103 -7.44 -0.98 -15.79
CA LEU A 103 -6.75 -1.51 -14.61
C LEU A 103 -7.40 -1.01 -13.33
N LEU A 104 -7.68 -1.92 -12.42
CA LEU A 104 -8.25 -1.67 -11.10
C LEU A 104 -9.62 -0.93 -11.17
N ALA A 105 -10.49 -1.22 -10.25
CA ALA A 105 -11.78 -0.55 -10.10
C ALA A 105 -11.80 0.23 -8.77
N PRO A 106 -12.28 1.49 -8.74
CA PRO A 106 -12.29 2.30 -7.52
C PRO A 106 -13.16 1.74 -6.40
N ASP A 107 -14.20 1.00 -6.73
CA ASP A 107 -15.16 0.37 -5.82
C ASP A 107 -14.74 -1.01 -5.31
N THR A 108 -13.66 -1.58 -5.87
CA THR A 108 -13.15 -2.91 -5.51
C THR A 108 -12.19 -2.82 -4.31
N LEU A 109 -12.27 -3.81 -3.39
CA LEU A 109 -11.33 -3.93 -2.28
C LEU A 109 -9.90 -4.01 -2.82
N THR A 110 -9.07 -3.07 -2.39
CA THR A 110 -7.68 -2.96 -2.85
C THR A 110 -6.72 -3.29 -1.72
N LEU A 111 -5.88 -4.30 -1.93
CA LEU A 111 -4.80 -4.67 -1.03
C LEU A 111 -3.50 -4.01 -1.50
N GLY A 112 -2.83 -3.29 -0.62
CA GLY A 112 -1.53 -2.67 -0.89
C GLY A 112 -0.38 -3.42 -0.23
N PHE A 113 0.70 -3.68 -0.99
CA PHE A 113 1.98 -4.14 -0.46
C PHE A 113 3.06 -3.14 -0.84
N ALA A 114 3.47 -2.28 0.10
CA ALA A 114 4.44 -1.22 -0.13
C ALA A 114 5.67 -1.39 0.77
N ARG A 115 6.54 -2.34 0.44
CA ARG A 115 7.73 -2.69 1.23
C ARG A 115 8.91 -3.04 0.33
N ARG A 116 10.14 -3.02 0.89
CA ARG A 116 11.31 -3.59 0.21
C ARG A 116 11.09 -5.08 -0.09
N PHE A 117 11.39 -5.48 -1.32
CA PHE A 117 11.35 -6.88 -1.71
C PHE A 117 12.59 -7.59 -1.17
N ALA A 118 12.47 -8.09 0.06
CA ALA A 118 13.42 -8.99 0.70
C ALA A 118 12.67 -10.25 1.10
N THR A 119 13.32 -11.41 1.05
CA THR A 119 12.66 -12.73 1.25
C THR A 119 11.87 -12.82 2.54
N TYR A 120 12.37 -12.25 3.64
CA TYR A 120 11.69 -12.28 4.94
C TYR A 120 10.38 -11.45 4.98
N LYS A 121 10.18 -10.55 4.03
CA LYS A 121 8.92 -9.78 3.88
C LYS A 121 7.81 -10.59 3.22
N ARG A 122 8.14 -11.74 2.62
CA ARG A 122 7.20 -12.71 2.05
C ARG A 122 6.21 -12.12 1.07
N ALA A 123 6.65 -11.19 0.20
CA ALA A 123 5.77 -10.49 -0.74
C ALA A 123 5.05 -11.44 -1.71
N ASP A 124 5.68 -12.58 -2.05
CA ASP A 124 5.16 -13.60 -2.95
C ASP A 124 4.29 -14.68 -2.25
N LEU A 125 4.09 -14.58 -0.93
CA LEU A 125 3.32 -15.57 -0.18
C LEU A 125 1.90 -15.75 -0.70
N ILE A 126 1.27 -14.66 -1.15
CA ILE A 126 -0.10 -14.66 -1.66
C ILE A 126 -0.26 -15.51 -2.93
N PHE A 127 0.82 -15.74 -3.67
CA PHE A 127 0.82 -16.54 -4.92
C PHE A 127 1.03 -18.04 -4.69
N ARG A 128 1.18 -18.51 -3.44
CA ARG A 128 1.38 -19.94 -3.16
C ARG A 128 0.19 -20.80 -3.55
N ASP A 129 -1.02 -20.25 -3.45
CA ASP A 129 -2.25 -20.88 -3.90
C ASP A 129 -2.91 -19.97 -4.96
N LEU A 130 -2.47 -20.11 -6.21
CA LEU A 130 -2.96 -19.31 -7.33
C LEU A 130 -4.44 -19.61 -7.65
N ALA A 131 -4.91 -20.82 -7.44
CA ALA A 131 -6.30 -21.17 -7.70
C ALA A 131 -7.24 -20.42 -6.75
N ARG A 132 -6.91 -20.43 -5.46
CA ARG A 132 -7.65 -19.68 -4.44
C ARG A 132 -7.55 -18.16 -4.69
N LEU A 133 -6.37 -17.67 -5.01
CA LEU A 133 -6.16 -16.25 -5.31
C LEU A 133 -7.04 -15.82 -6.49
N LYS A 134 -7.02 -16.54 -7.61
CA LYS A 134 -7.87 -16.26 -8.76
C LYS A 134 -9.35 -16.19 -8.38
N GLY A 135 -9.84 -17.15 -7.60
CA GLY A 135 -11.23 -17.14 -7.13
C GLY A 135 -11.60 -15.90 -6.32
N LEU A 136 -10.64 -15.35 -5.54
CA LEU A 136 -10.85 -14.10 -4.80
C LEU A 136 -10.83 -12.87 -5.73
N LEU A 137 -9.88 -12.82 -6.67
CA LEU A 137 -9.72 -11.69 -7.60
C LEU A 137 -10.90 -11.56 -8.58
N THR A 138 -11.46 -12.69 -9.02
CA THR A 138 -12.54 -12.75 -10.02
C THR A 138 -13.92 -13.00 -9.41
N SER A 139 -14.07 -12.86 -8.09
CA SER A 139 -15.36 -13.01 -7.41
C SER A 139 -16.39 -12.03 -7.98
N SER A 140 -17.57 -12.52 -8.36
CA SER A 140 -18.65 -11.69 -8.88
C SER A 140 -19.31 -10.80 -7.84
N THR A 141 -19.19 -11.16 -6.55
CA THR A 141 -19.85 -10.43 -5.46
C THR A 141 -18.90 -9.60 -4.62
N ARG A 142 -17.66 -10.06 -4.45
CA ARG A 142 -16.63 -9.42 -3.60
C ARG A 142 -15.26 -9.53 -4.25
N PRO A 143 -15.06 -8.91 -5.42
CA PRO A 143 -13.76 -8.93 -6.08
C PRO A 143 -12.70 -8.24 -5.23
N VAL A 144 -11.45 -8.68 -5.40
CA VAL A 144 -10.27 -8.10 -4.75
C VAL A 144 -9.27 -7.72 -5.83
N GLN A 145 -8.49 -6.67 -5.57
CA GLN A 145 -7.37 -6.29 -6.44
C GLN A 145 -6.16 -5.98 -5.59
N ILE A 146 -4.95 -6.05 -6.18
CA ILE A 146 -3.70 -5.96 -5.43
C ILE A 146 -2.74 -5.01 -6.13
N VAL A 147 -2.16 -4.10 -5.34
CA VAL A 147 -1.09 -3.19 -5.78
C VAL A 147 0.18 -3.51 -5.00
N PHE A 148 1.20 -3.97 -5.71
CA PHE A 148 2.56 -4.10 -5.19
C PHE A 148 3.37 -2.87 -5.55
N ALA A 149 4.14 -2.36 -4.58
CA ALA A 149 5.09 -1.29 -4.80
C ALA A 149 6.32 -1.49 -3.91
N GLY A 150 7.50 -1.19 -4.42
CA GLY A 150 8.72 -1.37 -3.64
C GLY A 150 9.94 -1.50 -4.53
N LYS A 151 11.09 -1.72 -3.88
CA LYS A 151 12.37 -1.95 -4.54
C LYS A 151 13.09 -3.11 -3.87
N ALA A 152 13.83 -3.90 -4.65
CA ALA A 152 14.84 -4.81 -4.15
C ALA A 152 16.19 -4.08 -4.07
N HIS A 153 17.01 -4.41 -3.08
CA HIS A 153 18.37 -3.87 -3.03
C HIS A 153 19.19 -4.43 -4.21
N PRO A 154 20.04 -3.63 -4.87
CA PRO A 154 20.84 -4.10 -6.02
C PRO A 154 21.70 -5.34 -5.73
N ALA A 155 22.17 -5.50 -4.49
CA ALA A 155 22.95 -6.66 -4.07
C ALA A 155 22.10 -7.85 -3.54
N ASP A 156 20.77 -7.68 -3.39
CA ASP A 156 19.86 -8.71 -2.89
C ASP A 156 19.24 -9.50 -4.05
N LYS A 157 19.99 -10.48 -4.57
CA LYS A 157 19.53 -11.34 -5.66
C LYS A 157 18.24 -12.09 -5.34
N PRO A 158 18.07 -12.73 -4.15
CA PRO A 158 16.81 -13.36 -3.79
C PRO A 158 15.64 -12.39 -3.77
N GLY A 159 15.81 -11.15 -3.29
CA GLY A 159 14.80 -10.11 -3.31
C GLY A 159 14.44 -9.67 -4.73
N GLN A 160 15.42 -9.58 -5.63
CA GLN A 160 15.18 -9.32 -7.06
C GLN A 160 14.39 -10.45 -7.73
N ASP A 161 14.65 -11.70 -7.36
CA ASP A 161 13.91 -12.86 -7.89
C ASP A 161 12.45 -12.87 -7.40
N VAL A 162 12.18 -12.47 -6.17
CA VAL A 162 10.82 -12.25 -5.66
C VAL A 162 10.12 -11.17 -6.51
N LEU A 163 10.77 -10.03 -6.73
CA LEU A 163 10.23 -8.94 -7.53
C LEU A 163 9.90 -9.39 -8.96
N ARG A 164 10.82 -10.12 -9.60
CA ARG A 164 10.63 -10.67 -10.96
C ARG A 164 9.42 -11.59 -11.02
N ARG A 165 9.30 -12.55 -10.09
CA ARG A 165 8.13 -13.46 -10.02
C ARG A 165 6.81 -12.71 -9.89
N ILE A 166 6.76 -11.68 -9.03
CA ILE A 166 5.56 -10.86 -8.87
C ILE A 166 5.22 -10.15 -10.19
N PHE A 167 6.23 -9.58 -10.88
CA PHE A 167 6.03 -8.93 -12.17
C PHE A 167 5.49 -9.92 -13.21
N GLU A 168 6.16 -11.05 -13.40
CA GLU A 168 5.75 -12.07 -14.36
C GLU A 168 4.32 -12.59 -14.07
N THR A 169 4.03 -12.83 -12.80
CA THR A 169 2.70 -13.26 -12.36
C THR A 169 1.64 -12.20 -12.63
N SER A 170 1.92 -10.93 -12.36
CA SER A 170 0.98 -9.82 -12.60
C SER A 170 0.68 -9.59 -14.09
N MET A 171 1.61 -9.98 -14.98
CA MET A 171 1.47 -9.87 -16.43
C MET A 171 0.78 -11.08 -17.06
N SER A 172 0.48 -12.13 -16.28
CA SER A 172 -0.26 -13.29 -16.80
C SER A 172 -1.69 -12.91 -17.21
N ALA A 173 -2.23 -13.58 -18.24
CA ALA A 173 -3.56 -13.28 -18.76
C ALA A 173 -4.66 -13.35 -17.68
N ASP A 174 -4.52 -14.28 -16.75
CA ASP A 174 -5.51 -14.54 -15.69
C ASP A 174 -5.50 -13.50 -14.55
N LEU A 175 -4.36 -12.79 -14.36
CA LEU A 175 -4.19 -11.84 -13.26
C LEU A 175 -4.10 -10.40 -13.74
N TRP A 176 -4.01 -10.21 -15.05
CA TRP A 176 -4.02 -8.87 -15.65
C TRP A 176 -5.28 -8.10 -15.23
N GLY A 177 -5.08 -6.87 -14.79
CA GLY A 177 -6.18 -6.02 -14.33
C GLY A 177 -6.48 -6.11 -12.83
N HIS A 178 -6.11 -7.23 -12.19
CA HIS A 178 -6.36 -7.48 -10.77
C HIS A 178 -5.10 -7.34 -9.90
N VAL A 179 -3.92 -7.64 -10.45
CA VAL A 179 -2.64 -7.55 -9.75
C VAL A 179 -1.73 -6.61 -10.51
N VAL A 180 -1.22 -5.60 -9.84
CA VAL A 180 -0.34 -4.57 -10.43
C VAL A 180 0.95 -4.46 -9.63
N LEU A 181 2.08 -4.38 -10.32
CA LEU A 181 3.37 -4.00 -9.75
C LEU A 181 3.76 -2.61 -10.25
N LEU A 182 3.92 -1.67 -9.32
CA LEU A 182 4.44 -0.34 -9.61
C LEU A 182 5.95 -0.30 -9.51
N GLU A 183 6.61 0.08 -10.59
CA GLU A 183 8.03 0.38 -10.62
C GLU A 183 8.34 1.77 -10.02
N ASN A 184 9.63 2.01 -9.77
CA ASN A 184 10.13 3.30 -9.29
C ASN A 184 9.42 3.81 -8.03
N TYR A 185 9.14 2.90 -7.08
CA TYR A 185 8.57 3.26 -5.79
C TYR A 185 9.38 4.37 -5.11
N ASP A 186 8.69 5.42 -4.70
CA ASP A 186 9.22 6.59 -4.01
C ASP A 186 8.23 7.08 -2.93
N MET A 187 8.57 8.14 -2.22
CA MET A 187 7.69 8.74 -1.22
C MET A 187 6.39 9.29 -1.82
N GLY A 188 6.40 9.73 -3.09
CA GLY A 188 5.21 10.16 -3.80
C GLY A 188 4.21 9.02 -3.93
N VAL A 189 4.66 7.84 -4.41
CA VAL A 189 3.82 6.63 -4.48
C VAL A 189 3.39 6.16 -3.08
N ALA A 190 4.30 6.22 -2.10
CA ALA A 190 4.00 5.81 -0.73
C ALA A 190 2.80 6.56 -0.14
N ARG A 191 2.74 7.89 -0.34
CA ARG A 191 1.65 8.75 0.16
C ARG A 191 0.27 8.43 -0.41
N PHE A 192 0.19 7.72 -1.53
CA PHE A 192 -1.07 7.25 -2.10
C PHE A 192 -1.48 5.86 -1.61
N LEU A 193 -0.54 5.12 -1.03
CA LEU A 193 -0.75 3.74 -0.58
C LEU A 193 -1.05 3.61 0.92
N VAL A 194 -0.85 4.69 1.68
CA VAL A 194 -1.08 4.75 3.14
C VAL A 194 -2.24 5.65 3.49
#